data_1a880a6887859b5d110e1708b6421883
#
_entry.id   1a880a6887859b5d110e1708b6421883
#
_cell.length_a   1.000
_cell.length_b   1.000
_cell.length_c   1.000
_cell.angle_alpha   90.00
_cell.angle_beta   90.00
_cell.angle_gamma   90.00
#
_symmetry.space_group_name_H-M   'P 1'
#
loop_
_entity.id
_entity.type
_entity.pdbx_description
1 polymer ?
#
loop_
_entity_poly.entity_id
_entity_poly.type
_entity_poly.pdbx_seq_one_letter_code
_entity_poly.pdbx_strand_id
1 'polypeptide(L)'
;MIVWSVANQKGGVGKTTSTVTLAGLLSQKGHRVLMVDTDPHASLTTYLGYDSDTVSSSLFDLFQLKTFTRDTVKPLILETELEGMDIIPAHMSLATLDRVMGNRSGMGLILKRALQAVSQDYDYVLIDCPPILGVMMVNALAASDRILIPVQTEFLAMKGLERMIRTLTIMQKS
;
A
#
# COMPACT_ATOMS: atom_id res chain seq x y z
N MET A 1 -8.20 -3.05 -13.63
CA MET A 1 -7.16 -2.79 -12.61
C MET A 1 -7.13 -3.96 -11.63
N ILE A 2 -5.96 -4.49 -11.35
CA ILE A 2 -5.74 -5.58 -10.38
C ILE A 2 -4.89 -5.03 -9.23
N VAL A 3 -5.31 -5.28 -7.99
CA VAL A 3 -4.64 -4.74 -6.79
C VAL A 3 -3.95 -5.86 -6.02
N TRP A 4 -2.63 -5.73 -5.80
CA TRP A 4 -1.82 -6.65 -5.00
C TRP A 4 -1.23 -5.94 -3.79
N SER A 5 -1.38 -6.51 -2.60
CA SER A 5 -0.63 -6.08 -1.41
C SER A 5 0.58 -6.96 -1.19
N VAL A 6 1.70 -6.34 -0.86
CA VAL A 6 2.92 -7.04 -0.42
C VAL A 6 3.02 -6.88 1.09
N ALA A 7 2.66 -7.91 1.84
CA ALA A 7 2.43 -7.84 3.28
C ALA A 7 3.11 -8.97 4.04
N ASN A 8 3.74 -8.65 5.15
CA ASN A 8 4.19 -9.59 6.17
C ASN A 8 4.41 -8.83 7.48
N GLN A 9 4.02 -9.42 8.61
CA GLN A 9 4.22 -8.84 9.95
C GLN A 9 5.68 -8.87 10.40
N LYS A 10 6.57 -9.56 9.68
CA LYS A 10 8.02 -9.55 9.93
C LYS A 10 8.66 -8.40 9.13
N GLY A 11 9.50 -7.60 9.79
CA GLY A 11 10.35 -6.60 9.14
C GLY A 11 11.52 -7.25 8.39
N GLY A 12 12.06 -6.56 7.38
CA GLY A 12 13.28 -6.99 6.68
C GLY A 12 13.14 -8.22 5.76
N VAL A 13 11.91 -8.62 5.38
CA VAL A 13 11.66 -9.78 4.51
C VAL A 13 11.61 -9.43 3.02
N GLY A 14 11.92 -8.19 2.66
CA GLY A 14 11.96 -7.74 1.25
C GLY A 14 10.59 -7.29 0.70
N LYS A 15 9.66 -6.80 1.52
CA LYS A 15 8.37 -6.26 1.04
C LYS A 15 8.55 -5.15 0.01
N THR A 16 9.22 -4.07 0.39
CA THR A 16 9.49 -2.93 -0.50
C THR A 16 10.25 -3.34 -1.75
N THR A 17 11.32 -4.16 -1.61
CA THR A 17 12.08 -4.68 -2.74
C THR A 17 11.19 -5.48 -3.70
N SER A 18 10.32 -6.34 -3.18
CA SER A 18 9.38 -7.12 -4.00
C SER A 18 8.37 -6.22 -4.70
N THR A 19 7.86 -5.18 -4.02
CA THR A 19 6.92 -4.21 -4.57
C THR A 19 7.53 -3.49 -5.78
N VAL A 20 8.72 -2.90 -5.62
CA VAL A 20 9.41 -2.17 -6.69
C VAL A 20 9.78 -3.10 -7.86
N THR A 21 10.32 -4.28 -7.55
CA THR A 21 10.71 -5.25 -8.60
C THR A 21 9.53 -5.69 -9.45
N LEU A 22 8.40 -6.02 -8.80
CA LEU A 22 7.18 -6.42 -9.53
C LEU A 22 6.61 -5.27 -10.33
N ALA A 23 6.58 -4.05 -9.77
CA ALA A 23 6.13 -2.85 -10.48
C ALA A 23 6.97 -2.63 -11.76
N GLY A 24 8.30 -2.69 -11.65
CA GLY A 24 9.19 -2.55 -12.79
C GLY A 24 8.99 -3.64 -13.86
N LEU A 25 8.82 -4.91 -13.45
CA LEU A 25 8.56 -6.01 -14.39
C LEU A 25 7.20 -5.87 -15.11
N LEU A 26 6.19 -5.35 -14.44
CA LEU A 26 4.88 -5.08 -15.04
C LEU A 26 4.95 -3.89 -16.00
N SER A 27 5.62 -2.80 -15.61
CA SER A 27 5.84 -1.64 -16.47
C SER A 27 6.62 -2.00 -17.74
N GLN A 28 7.69 -2.81 -17.64
CA GLN A 28 8.45 -3.31 -18.81
C GLN A 28 7.58 -4.13 -19.77
N LYS A 29 6.48 -4.70 -19.31
CA LYS A 29 5.47 -5.38 -20.16
C LYS A 29 4.42 -4.43 -20.73
N GLY A 30 4.56 -3.12 -20.55
CA GLY A 30 3.66 -2.10 -21.06
C GLY A 30 2.43 -1.83 -20.19
N HIS A 31 2.40 -2.31 -18.93
CA HIS A 31 1.30 -2.03 -18.02
C HIS A 31 1.54 -0.71 -17.27
N ARG A 32 0.46 0.03 -17.03
CA ARG A 32 0.46 1.21 -16.15
C ARG A 32 0.33 0.75 -14.71
N VAL A 33 1.31 1.10 -13.87
CA VAL A 33 1.41 0.60 -12.49
C VAL A 33 1.35 1.77 -11.50
N LEU A 34 0.45 1.68 -10.53
CA LEU A 34 0.43 2.56 -9.38
C LEU A 34 1.03 1.83 -8.18
N MET A 35 2.03 2.41 -7.55
CA MET A 35 2.54 1.96 -6.25
C MET A 35 1.89 2.78 -5.13
N VAL A 36 1.63 2.14 -3.99
CA VAL A 36 1.10 2.81 -2.80
C VAL A 36 1.97 2.45 -1.62
N ASP A 37 2.61 3.44 -1.01
CA ASP A 37 3.38 3.26 0.21
C ASP A 37 2.49 3.48 1.44
N THR A 38 2.22 2.41 2.19
CA THR A 38 1.38 2.47 3.39
C THR A 38 2.18 2.39 4.70
N ASP A 39 3.53 2.32 4.60
CA ASP A 39 4.40 2.31 5.77
C ASP A 39 4.79 3.74 6.19
N PRO A 40 4.53 4.16 7.44
CA PRO A 40 4.95 5.47 7.94
C PRO A 40 6.46 5.74 7.82
N HIS A 41 7.30 4.69 7.74
CA HIS A 41 8.73 4.82 7.51
C HIS A 41 9.09 5.23 6.07
N ALA A 42 8.12 5.21 5.15
CA ALA A 42 8.25 5.70 3.79
C ALA A 42 9.41 5.08 2.99
N SER A 43 9.67 3.79 3.19
CA SER A 43 10.80 3.11 2.53
C SER A 43 10.64 3.05 1.01
N LEU A 44 9.44 2.78 0.51
CA LEU A 44 9.14 2.78 -0.93
C LEU A 44 9.24 4.20 -1.51
N THR A 45 8.69 5.18 -0.81
CA THR A 45 8.72 6.61 -1.15
C THR A 45 10.16 7.09 -1.33
N THR A 46 11.02 6.82 -0.34
CA THR A 46 12.44 7.18 -0.38
C THR A 46 13.20 6.45 -1.50
N TYR A 47 12.90 5.16 -1.70
CA TYR A 47 13.52 4.37 -2.76
C TYR A 47 13.27 4.97 -4.16
N LEU A 48 12.09 5.59 -4.37
CA LEU A 48 11.71 6.24 -5.63
C LEU A 48 12.16 7.70 -5.73
N GLY A 49 13.03 8.17 -4.82
CA GLY A 49 13.65 9.48 -4.87
C GLY A 49 12.84 10.61 -4.23
N TYR A 50 11.74 10.30 -3.55
CA TYR A 50 10.96 11.30 -2.84
C TYR A 50 11.39 11.41 -1.38
N ASP A 51 11.42 12.63 -0.88
CA ASP A 51 11.58 12.92 0.54
C ASP A 51 10.19 12.97 1.20
N SER A 52 9.91 11.99 2.07
CA SER A 52 8.62 11.84 2.75
C SER A 52 8.24 13.04 3.64
N ASP A 53 9.20 13.87 4.05
CA ASP A 53 8.95 15.01 4.91
C ASP A 53 8.57 16.27 4.11
N THR A 54 8.88 16.29 2.80
CA THR A 54 8.68 17.45 1.93
C THR A 54 7.74 17.19 0.75
N VAL A 55 7.23 15.98 0.58
CA VAL A 55 6.26 15.68 -0.49
C VAL A 55 5.03 16.59 -0.39
N SER A 56 4.58 17.09 -1.54
CA SER A 56 3.45 18.01 -1.63
C SER A 56 2.10 17.36 -1.30
N SER A 57 2.01 16.05 -1.45
CA SER A 57 0.81 15.24 -1.18
C SER A 57 1.22 13.81 -0.84
N SER A 58 0.41 13.13 -0.04
CA SER A 58 0.72 11.81 0.48
C SER A 58 -0.52 10.95 0.70
N LEU A 59 -0.32 9.69 1.05
CA LEU A 59 -1.40 8.81 1.48
C LEU A 59 -2.15 9.36 2.71
N PHE A 60 -1.49 10.14 3.58
CA PHE A 60 -2.15 10.78 4.70
C PHE A 60 -3.26 11.73 4.23
N ASP A 61 -3.01 12.52 3.17
CA ASP A 61 -4.00 13.45 2.61
C ASP A 61 -5.20 12.71 2.01
N LEU A 62 -4.96 11.52 1.43
CA LEU A 62 -6.04 10.65 0.93
C LEU A 62 -7.01 10.26 2.06
N PHE A 63 -6.51 10.03 3.29
CA PHE A 63 -7.34 9.73 4.45
C PHE A 63 -8.11 10.95 4.98
N GLN A 64 -7.77 12.16 4.55
CA GLN A 64 -8.50 13.39 4.88
C GLN A 64 -9.61 13.73 3.86
N LEU A 65 -9.67 13.04 2.72
CA LEU A 65 -10.67 13.27 1.70
C LEU A 65 -12.08 12.96 2.21
N LYS A 66 -13.04 13.82 1.87
CA LYS A 66 -14.47 13.59 2.14
C LYS A 66 -15.15 12.78 1.03
N THR A 67 -14.66 12.88 -0.19
CA THR A 67 -15.20 12.20 -1.38
C THR A 67 -14.06 11.60 -2.18
N PHE A 68 -14.30 10.43 -2.78
CA PHE A 68 -13.33 9.70 -3.59
C PHE A 68 -13.80 9.73 -5.05
N THR A 69 -13.36 10.73 -5.78
CA THR A 69 -13.53 10.89 -7.23
C THR A 69 -12.16 10.93 -7.89
N ARG A 70 -12.11 10.75 -9.21
CA ARG A 70 -10.84 10.86 -9.95
C ARG A 70 -10.19 12.23 -9.72
N ASP A 71 -10.97 13.29 -9.69
CA ASP A 71 -10.48 14.67 -9.51
C ASP A 71 -9.91 14.94 -8.11
N THR A 72 -10.39 14.20 -7.07
CA THR A 72 -9.86 14.33 -5.70
C THR A 72 -8.68 13.42 -5.44
N VAL A 73 -8.60 12.26 -6.09
CA VAL A 73 -7.56 11.25 -5.84
C VAL A 73 -6.34 11.46 -6.75
N LYS A 74 -6.55 11.76 -8.05
CA LYS A 74 -5.45 11.89 -9.02
C LYS A 74 -4.37 12.91 -8.60
N PRO A 75 -4.69 14.08 -7.99
CA PRO A 75 -3.69 15.03 -7.51
C PRO A 75 -2.77 14.51 -6.41
N LEU A 76 -3.14 13.42 -5.74
CA LEU A 76 -2.31 12.79 -4.68
C LEU A 76 -1.33 11.75 -5.23
N ILE A 77 -1.38 11.49 -6.53
CA ILE A 77 -0.51 10.53 -7.21
C ILE A 77 0.63 11.31 -7.86
N LEU A 78 1.85 10.92 -7.55
CA LEU A 78 3.06 11.52 -8.12
C LEU A 78 3.63 10.63 -9.21
N GLU A 79 4.09 11.27 -10.30
CA GLU A 79 4.82 10.59 -11.38
C GLU A 79 6.23 10.25 -10.88
N THR A 80 6.75 9.08 -11.21
CA THR A 80 8.13 8.72 -10.90
C THR A 80 9.03 8.91 -12.14
N GLU A 81 10.34 8.89 -11.94
CA GLU A 81 11.31 8.89 -13.06
C GLU A 81 11.26 7.59 -13.89
N LEU A 82 10.51 6.59 -13.41
CA LEU A 82 10.38 5.29 -14.06
C LEU A 82 9.11 5.28 -14.93
N GLU A 83 9.29 5.11 -16.23
CA GLU A 83 8.20 5.12 -17.19
C GLU A 83 7.10 4.10 -16.84
N GLY A 84 5.83 4.54 -16.87
CA GLY A 84 4.67 3.70 -16.59
C GLY A 84 4.46 3.35 -15.12
N MET A 85 5.18 4.02 -14.22
CA MET A 85 5.10 3.79 -12.77
C MET A 85 4.84 5.10 -12.03
N ASP A 86 3.73 5.16 -11.30
CA ASP A 86 3.36 6.28 -10.43
C ASP A 86 3.31 5.83 -8.96
N ILE A 87 3.28 6.78 -8.02
CA ILE A 87 3.22 6.50 -6.59
C ILE A 87 2.23 7.39 -5.84
N ILE A 88 1.51 6.82 -4.87
CA ILE A 88 0.97 7.55 -3.73
C ILE A 88 1.98 7.40 -2.59
N PRO A 89 2.73 8.47 -2.25
CA PRO A 89 3.82 8.38 -1.28
C PRO A 89 3.29 8.30 0.15
N ALA A 90 4.08 7.72 1.05
CA ALA A 90 3.83 7.76 2.47
C ALA A 90 4.30 9.10 3.08
N HIS A 91 3.79 9.39 4.27
CA HIS A 91 4.26 10.44 5.17
C HIS A 91 4.25 9.93 6.60
N MET A 92 5.16 10.40 7.46
CA MET A 92 5.26 9.94 8.85
C MET A 92 3.96 10.14 9.66
N SER A 93 3.12 11.10 9.25
CA SER A 93 1.79 11.34 9.85
C SER A 93 0.86 10.13 9.75
N LEU A 94 1.12 9.16 8.87
CA LEU A 94 0.36 7.90 8.80
C LEU A 94 0.37 7.15 10.16
N ALA A 95 1.45 7.27 10.94
CA ALA A 95 1.55 6.67 12.27
C ALA A 95 0.48 7.21 13.25
N THR A 96 -0.06 8.39 13.01
CA THR A 96 -1.11 8.98 13.84
C THR A 96 -2.49 8.43 13.54
N LEU A 97 -2.71 7.88 12.34
CA LEU A 97 -4.03 7.41 11.90
C LEU A 97 -4.55 6.25 12.73
N ASP A 98 -3.70 5.33 13.17
CA ASP A 98 -4.10 4.24 14.06
C ASP A 98 -4.70 4.75 15.37
N ARG A 99 -4.14 5.83 15.91
CA ARG A 99 -4.61 6.45 17.17
C ARG A 99 -5.93 7.21 16.97
N VAL A 100 -6.07 7.92 15.85
CA VAL A 100 -7.21 8.83 15.60
C VAL A 100 -8.40 8.08 15.00
N MET A 101 -8.14 7.05 14.20
CA MET A 101 -9.15 6.42 13.33
C MET A 101 -9.46 4.97 13.68
N GLY A 102 -8.63 4.29 14.50
CA GLY A 102 -8.70 2.84 14.73
C GLY A 102 -10.05 2.29 15.21
N ASN A 103 -10.93 3.13 15.77
CA ASN A 103 -12.25 2.75 16.27
C ASN A 103 -13.43 3.27 15.44
N ARG A 104 -13.18 3.90 14.29
CA ARG A 104 -14.27 4.46 13.46
C ARG A 104 -14.73 3.46 12.41
N SER A 105 -16.04 3.25 12.31
CA SER A 105 -16.63 2.38 11.27
C SER A 105 -16.32 2.90 9.86
N GLY A 106 -16.03 1.99 8.93
CA GLY A 106 -15.75 2.30 7.51
C GLY A 106 -14.33 2.75 7.19
N MET A 107 -13.46 2.93 8.19
CA MET A 107 -12.07 3.37 7.98
C MET A 107 -11.20 2.34 7.27
N GLY A 108 -11.53 1.06 7.32
CA GLY A 108 -10.82 -0.01 6.63
C GLY A 108 -11.00 -0.05 5.11
N LEU A 109 -11.92 0.75 4.54
CA LEU A 109 -12.25 0.72 3.11
C LEU A 109 -11.87 2.01 2.35
N ILE A 110 -11.17 2.92 2.99
CA ILE A 110 -10.79 4.22 2.38
C ILE A 110 -9.93 4.01 1.15
N LEU A 111 -8.85 3.23 1.28
CA LEU A 111 -7.95 2.97 0.16
C LEU A 111 -8.67 2.26 -0.99
N LYS A 112 -9.53 1.29 -0.70
CA LYS A 112 -10.34 0.60 -1.73
C LYS A 112 -11.18 1.58 -2.54
N ARG A 113 -11.88 2.52 -1.87
CA ARG A 113 -12.72 3.54 -2.54
C ARG A 113 -11.87 4.49 -3.38
N ALA A 114 -10.72 4.91 -2.86
CA ALA A 114 -9.81 5.79 -3.58
C ALA A 114 -9.27 5.11 -4.86
N LEU A 115 -8.81 3.87 -4.77
CA LEU A 115 -8.30 3.12 -5.92
C LEU A 115 -9.38 2.87 -6.97
N GLN A 116 -10.63 2.64 -6.57
CA GLN A 116 -11.75 2.53 -7.49
C GLN A 116 -11.96 3.80 -8.33
N ALA A 117 -11.73 4.98 -7.74
CA ALA A 117 -11.88 6.27 -8.43
C ALA A 117 -10.88 6.48 -9.58
N VAL A 118 -9.71 5.81 -9.53
CA VAL A 118 -8.65 5.88 -10.56
C VAL A 118 -8.46 4.56 -11.31
N SER A 119 -9.44 3.65 -11.25
CA SER A 119 -9.34 2.29 -11.80
C SER A 119 -9.15 2.23 -13.31
N GLN A 120 -9.50 3.28 -14.04
CA GLN A 120 -9.29 3.38 -15.50
C GLN A 120 -7.90 3.88 -15.88
N ASP A 121 -7.16 4.45 -14.93
CA ASP A 121 -5.85 5.03 -15.18
C ASP A 121 -4.71 4.00 -15.07
N TYR A 122 -4.93 2.88 -14.36
CA TYR A 122 -3.92 1.87 -14.07
C TYR A 122 -4.39 0.45 -14.36
N ASP A 123 -3.46 -0.41 -14.76
CA ASP A 123 -3.69 -1.83 -14.99
C ASP A 123 -3.43 -2.63 -13.71
N TYR A 124 -2.40 -2.22 -12.96
CA TYR A 124 -2.02 -2.82 -11.67
C TYR A 124 -1.82 -1.78 -10.59
N VAL A 125 -2.13 -2.16 -9.36
CA VAL A 125 -1.75 -1.43 -8.15
C VAL A 125 -0.94 -2.37 -7.24
N LEU A 126 0.22 -1.91 -6.78
CA LEU A 126 1.06 -2.62 -5.82
C LEU A 126 1.13 -1.82 -4.52
N ILE A 127 0.69 -2.41 -3.41
CA ILE A 127 0.63 -1.78 -2.10
C ILE A 127 1.75 -2.35 -1.22
N ASP A 128 2.72 -1.50 -0.85
CA ASP A 128 3.75 -1.85 0.14
C ASP A 128 3.21 -1.66 1.56
N CYS A 129 3.17 -2.73 2.35
CA CYS A 129 2.51 -2.75 3.64
C CYS A 129 3.50 -2.60 4.81
N PRO A 130 3.10 -1.90 5.90
CA PRO A 130 3.88 -1.86 7.13
C PRO A 130 3.93 -3.26 7.79
N PRO A 131 4.90 -3.51 8.70
CA PRO A 131 4.97 -4.78 9.42
C PRO A 131 3.93 -4.90 10.55
N ILE A 132 3.24 -3.82 10.89
CA ILE A 132 2.30 -3.75 12.01
C ILE A 132 0.87 -3.90 11.50
N LEU A 133 0.07 -4.72 12.16
CA LEU A 133 -1.36 -4.86 11.89
C LEU A 133 -2.13 -3.68 12.50
N GLY A 134 -2.26 -2.62 11.71
CA GLY A 134 -3.00 -1.39 12.04
C GLY A 134 -3.94 -1.00 10.91
N VAL A 135 -4.48 0.22 10.98
CA VAL A 135 -5.43 0.77 9.98
C VAL A 135 -4.85 0.70 8.56
N MET A 136 -3.55 0.96 8.39
CA MET A 136 -2.90 0.92 7.08
C MET A 136 -2.89 -0.50 6.49
N MET A 137 -2.48 -1.50 7.28
CA MET A 137 -2.49 -2.90 6.82
C MET A 137 -3.92 -3.35 6.50
N VAL A 138 -4.90 -3.01 7.33
CA VAL A 138 -6.33 -3.33 7.09
C VAL A 138 -6.81 -2.73 5.78
N ASN A 139 -6.53 -1.46 5.52
CA ASN A 139 -6.88 -0.79 4.26
C ASN A 139 -6.22 -1.45 3.04
N ALA A 140 -4.94 -1.78 3.13
CA ALA A 140 -4.22 -2.44 2.06
C ALA A 140 -4.84 -3.81 1.73
N LEU A 141 -5.08 -4.64 2.75
CA LEU A 141 -5.65 -5.98 2.58
C LEU A 141 -7.09 -5.92 2.04
N ALA A 142 -7.93 -4.99 2.55
CA ALA A 142 -9.31 -4.83 2.10
C ALA A 142 -9.43 -4.28 0.67
N ALA A 143 -8.40 -3.58 0.17
CA ALA A 143 -8.35 -3.07 -1.20
C ALA A 143 -7.85 -4.12 -2.20
N SER A 144 -7.26 -5.22 -1.75
CA SER A 144 -6.47 -6.13 -2.60
C SER A 144 -7.28 -7.30 -3.16
N ASP A 145 -6.99 -7.64 -4.41
CA ASP A 145 -7.43 -8.88 -5.07
C ASP A 145 -6.49 -10.05 -4.74
N ARG A 146 -5.22 -9.77 -4.46
CA ARG A 146 -4.18 -10.75 -4.13
C ARG A 146 -3.26 -10.21 -3.04
N ILE A 147 -2.70 -11.11 -2.25
CA ILE A 147 -1.72 -10.80 -1.22
C ILE A 147 -0.47 -11.61 -1.50
N LEU A 148 0.65 -10.92 -1.71
CA LEU A 148 1.98 -11.51 -1.79
C LEU A 148 2.62 -11.44 -0.40
N ILE A 149 3.08 -12.57 0.09
CA ILE A 149 3.72 -12.67 1.40
C ILE A 149 5.17 -13.13 1.20
N PRO A 150 6.15 -12.20 1.15
CA PRO A 150 7.56 -12.58 1.10
C PRO A 150 7.97 -13.28 2.39
N VAL A 151 8.57 -14.47 2.28
CA VAL A 151 8.96 -15.31 3.42
C VAL A 151 10.42 -15.75 3.25
N GLN A 152 11.23 -15.54 4.27
CA GLN A 152 12.58 -16.10 4.32
C GLN A 152 12.51 -17.60 4.63
N THR A 153 13.43 -18.38 4.07
CA THR A 153 13.50 -19.85 4.25
C THR A 153 14.14 -20.24 5.60
N GLU A 154 13.54 -19.80 6.70
CA GLU A 154 14.00 -20.08 8.06
C GLU A 154 12.80 -20.44 8.99
N PHE A 155 13.07 -21.16 10.08
CA PHE A 155 12.03 -21.66 10.98
C PHE A 155 11.13 -20.56 11.57
N LEU A 156 11.70 -19.45 12.03
CA LEU A 156 10.94 -18.35 12.62
C LEU A 156 10.07 -17.61 11.58
N ALA A 157 10.50 -17.60 10.33
CA ALA A 157 9.71 -17.02 9.24
C ALA A 157 8.44 -17.83 8.97
N MET A 158 8.48 -19.16 9.10
CA MET A 158 7.30 -20.03 8.98
C MET A 158 6.27 -19.72 10.07
N LYS A 159 6.71 -19.47 11.30
CA LYS A 159 5.82 -19.03 12.40
C LYS A 159 5.16 -17.66 12.11
N GLY A 160 5.91 -16.75 11.50
CA GLY A 160 5.39 -15.45 11.03
C GLY A 160 4.31 -15.63 9.95
N LEU A 161 4.54 -16.52 9.00
CA LEU A 161 3.57 -16.85 7.94
C LEU A 161 2.28 -17.44 8.50
N GLU A 162 2.36 -18.40 9.43
CA GLU A 162 1.18 -18.96 10.11
C GLU A 162 0.33 -17.86 10.77
N ARG A 163 0.99 -16.90 11.45
CA ARG A 163 0.32 -15.75 12.08
C ARG A 163 -0.37 -14.88 11.05
N MET A 164 0.30 -14.58 9.94
CA MET A 164 -0.27 -13.77 8.85
C MET A 164 -1.49 -14.45 8.24
N ILE A 165 -1.43 -15.75 7.95
CA ILE A 165 -2.56 -16.53 7.42
C ILE A 165 -3.75 -16.50 8.38
N ARG A 166 -3.54 -16.65 9.69
CA ARG A 166 -4.62 -16.55 10.69
C ARG A 166 -5.27 -15.15 10.65
N THR A 167 -4.47 -14.09 10.58
CA THR A 167 -4.97 -12.72 10.47
C THR A 167 -5.86 -12.56 9.25
N LEU A 168 -5.41 -13.02 8.08
CA LEU A 168 -6.18 -12.97 6.83
C LEU A 168 -7.50 -13.74 6.93
N THR A 169 -7.47 -14.93 7.52
CA THR A 169 -8.68 -15.76 7.72
C THR A 169 -9.72 -15.05 8.59
N ILE A 170 -9.28 -14.32 9.63
CA ILE A 170 -10.17 -13.54 10.49
C ILE A 170 -10.79 -12.38 9.70
N MET A 171 -9.98 -11.66 8.94
CA MET A 171 -10.44 -10.49 8.16
C MET A 171 -11.43 -10.87 7.04
N GLN A 172 -11.29 -12.06 6.45
CA GLN A 172 -12.23 -12.55 5.42
C GLN A 172 -13.62 -12.89 5.97
N LYS A 173 -13.74 -13.10 7.28
CA LYS A 173 -15.00 -13.45 7.95
C LYS A 173 -15.73 -12.26 8.58
N SER A 174 -15.10 -11.07 8.56
CA SER A 174 -15.64 -9.81 9.10
C SER A 174 -16.28 -8.98 8.01
#